data_a3150fd23ffa57daa68636b8f35b4081
#
_entry.id   a3150fd23ffa57daa68636b8f35b4081
#
_cell.length_a   1.000
_cell.length_b   1.000
_cell.length_c   1.000
_cell.angle_alpha   90.00
_cell.angle_beta   90.00
_cell.angle_gamma   90.00
#
_symmetry.space_group_name_H-M   'P 1'
#
loop_
_entity.id
_entity.type
_entity.pdbx_description
1 polymer ?
#
loop_
_entity_poly.entity_id
_entity_poly.type
_entity_poly.pdbx_seq_one_letter_code
_entity_poly.pdbx_strand_id
1 'polypeptide(L)'
;MGCTLVDTPGVLAGRKQTEDRQYSYYDVIKWFAPRCDMILLMFDANKVDIPDELADVIRHLEGYDDKIRVILNKADSLEPHELLKINSALTWNLARILKGAETRRIYVGSFWDQPLRPSYMMELFETETTALLNDLASLPRNNTTNKLNDLVYRTRMVRCQALVLDELRSETRKVRMGKRSMLASDGL
;
A
#
# COMPACT_ATOMS: atom_id res chain seq x y z
N MET A 1 -14.56 3.61 20.29
CA MET A 1 -13.25 3.68 19.62
C MET A 1 -13.43 4.53 18.37
N GLY A 2 -12.62 5.58 18.18
CA GLY A 2 -12.70 6.46 17.02
C GLY A 2 -11.87 5.91 15.86
N CYS A 3 -12.45 5.91 14.67
CA CYS A 3 -11.74 5.69 13.41
C CYS A 3 -11.72 7.03 12.66
N THR A 4 -10.58 7.40 12.10
CA THR A 4 -10.46 8.60 11.25
C THR A 4 -10.40 8.13 9.80
N LEU A 5 -11.32 8.61 8.98
CA LEU A 5 -11.32 8.39 7.54
C LEU A 5 -10.70 9.62 6.86
N VAL A 6 -9.77 9.38 5.96
CA VAL A 6 -9.15 10.42 5.13
C VAL A 6 -9.56 10.16 3.71
N ASP A 7 -10.34 11.07 3.14
CA ASP A 7 -10.67 11.07 1.71
C ASP A 7 -9.55 11.76 0.95
N THR A 8 -9.08 11.12 -0.11
CA THR A 8 -8.03 11.66 -0.96
C THR A 8 -8.63 12.30 -2.21
N PRO A 9 -7.99 13.31 -2.78
CA PRO A 9 -8.43 13.84 -4.07
C PRO A 9 -8.49 12.72 -5.11
N GLY A 10 -9.48 12.81 -6.02
CA GLY A 10 -9.66 11.81 -7.08
C GLY A 10 -8.46 11.71 -8.00
N VAL A 11 -8.20 10.51 -8.53
CA VAL A 11 -7.15 10.27 -9.53
C VAL A 11 -7.57 10.84 -10.87
N LEU A 12 -6.69 11.56 -11.53
CA LEU A 12 -6.92 12.15 -12.83
C LEU A 12 -6.32 11.29 -13.96
N ALA A 13 -6.92 11.33 -15.12
CA ALA A 13 -6.42 10.63 -16.31
C ALA A 13 -5.87 11.62 -17.35
N GLY A 14 -4.79 11.23 -18.04
CA GLY A 14 -4.20 11.99 -19.14
C GLY A 14 -3.55 13.32 -18.73
N ARG A 15 -3.57 14.31 -19.64
CA ARG A 15 -2.90 15.61 -19.45
C ARG A 15 -3.37 16.44 -18.26
N LYS A 16 -4.56 16.19 -17.75
CA LYS A 16 -5.11 16.86 -16.55
C LYS A 16 -4.32 16.58 -15.29
N GLN A 17 -3.48 15.56 -15.28
CA GLN A 17 -2.61 15.24 -14.13
C GLN A 17 -1.62 16.36 -13.81
N THR A 18 -1.12 17.05 -14.83
CA THR A 18 -0.07 18.06 -14.69
C THR A 18 -0.58 19.50 -14.77
N GLU A 19 -1.70 19.75 -15.46
CA GLU A 19 -2.19 21.11 -15.74
C GLU A 19 -3.12 21.64 -14.65
N ASP A 20 -3.93 20.76 -14.01
CA ASP A 20 -4.98 21.16 -13.07
C ASP A 20 -4.57 21.05 -11.59
N ARG A 21 -3.45 20.39 -11.27
CA ARG A 21 -3.01 20.21 -9.89
C ARG A 21 -1.78 21.03 -9.53
N GLN A 22 -1.91 21.84 -8.48
CA GLN A 22 -0.79 22.61 -7.90
C GLN A 22 0.06 21.79 -6.93
N TYR A 23 -0.23 20.49 -6.76
CA TYR A 23 0.50 19.59 -5.85
C TYR A 23 0.69 18.20 -6.47
N SER A 24 1.72 17.51 -6.02
CA SER A 24 1.99 16.13 -6.41
C SER A 24 1.08 15.18 -5.63
N TYR A 25 0.19 14.46 -6.33
CA TYR A 25 -0.65 13.43 -5.72
C TYR A 25 0.18 12.32 -5.06
N TYR A 26 1.29 11.99 -5.70
CA TYR A 26 2.26 11.03 -5.19
C TYR A 26 2.80 11.41 -3.80
N ASP A 27 3.18 12.67 -3.60
CA ASP A 27 3.74 13.12 -2.33
C ASP A 27 2.71 13.08 -1.20
N VAL A 28 1.44 13.34 -1.51
CA VAL A 28 0.33 13.20 -0.57
C VAL A 28 0.20 11.74 -0.12
N ILE A 29 0.12 10.80 -1.07
CA ILE A 29 -0.01 9.37 -0.75
C ILE A 29 1.22 8.86 0.00
N LYS A 30 2.42 9.24 -0.42
CA LYS A 30 3.68 8.89 0.25
C LYS A 30 3.72 9.37 1.71
N TRP A 31 3.11 10.52 1.99
CA TRP A 31 3.04 11.04 3.35
C TRP A 31 2.03 10.26 4.21
N PHE A 32 0.88 9.88 3.64
CA PHE A 32 -0.17 9.15 4.37
C PHE A 32 0.13 7.66 4.55
N ALA A 33 0.68 6.96 3.55
CA ALA A 33 0.88 5.51 3.55
C ALA A 33 1.55 4.93 4.83
N PRO A 34 2.65 5.51 5.34
CA PRO A 34 3.25 5.01 6.58
C PRO A 34 2.41 5.32 7.83
N ARG A 35 1.53 6.33 7.76
CA ARG A 35 0.78 6.86 8.92
C ARG A 35 -0.60 6.27 9.09
N CYS A 36 -1.19 5.74 8.02
CA CYS A 36 -2.49 5.09 8.08
C CYS A 36 -2.35 3.61 8.48
N ASP A 37 -3.41 3.08 9.06
CA ASP A 37 -3.49 1.67 9.48
C ASP A 37 -4.10 0.79 8.38
N MET A 38 -4.88 1.39 7.46
CA MET A 38 -5.49 0.71 6.32
C MET A 38 -5.57 1.67 5.13
N ILE A 39 -5.38 1.14 3.94
CA ILE A 39 -5.49 1.85 2.65
C ILE A 39 -6.58 1.16 1.85
N LEU A 40 -7.62 1.90 1.50
CA LEU A 40 -8.71 1.41 0.67
C LEU A 40 -8.48 1.86 -0.78
N LEU A 41 -8.24 0.92 -1.68
CA LEU A 41 -8.17 1.15 -3.12
C LEU A 41 -9.55 0.86 -3.71
N MET A 42 -10.28 1.89 -4.08
CA MET A 42 -11.63 1.77 -4.61
C MET A 42 -11.64 1.87 -6.13
N PHE A 43 -12.25 0.87 -6.77
CA PHE A 43 -12.45 0.80 -8.22
C PHE A 43 -13.94 0.83 -8.53
N ASP A 44 -14.32 1.54 -9.59
CA ASP A 44 -15.69 1.54 -10.11
C ASP A 44 -15.87 0.32 -11.03
N ALA A 45 -16.85 -0.51 -10.73
CA ALA A 45 -17.14 -1.71 -11.52
C ALA A 45 -17.52 -1.42 -12.98
N ASN A 46 -17.98 -0.21 -13.26
CA ASN A 46 -18.27 0.25 -14.62
C ASN A 46 -17.05 0.83 -15.36
N LYS A 47 -15.92 1.02 -14.65
CA LYS A 47 -14.68 1.59 -15.16
C LYS A 47 -13.47 0.84 -14.62
N VAL A 48 -13.11 -0.26 -15.24
CA VAL A 48 -12.04 -1.16 -14.77
C VAL A 48 -10.65 -0.68 -15.20
N ASP A 49 -10.58 0.34 -16.03
CA ASP A 49 -9.30 0.90 -16.47
C ASP A 49 -8.58 1.56 -15.30
N ILE A 50 -7.35 1.15 -15.06
CA ILE A 50 -6.48 1.75 -14.04
C ILE A 50 -5.70 2.88 -14.71
N PRO A 51 -5.97 4.15 -14.38
CA PRO A 51 -5.19 5.27 -14.91
C PRO A 51 -3.71 5.14 -14.55
N ASP A 52 -2.82 5.65 -15.41
CA ASP A 52 -1.37 5.58 -15.18
C ASP A 52 -0.96 6.19 -13.84
N GLU A 53 -1.57 7.32 -13.45
CA GLU A 53 -1.33 7.94 -12.15
C GLU A 53 -1.65 7.00 -10.98
N LEU A 54 -2.77 6.26 -11.04
CA LEU A 54 -3.13 5.30 -10.02
C LEU A 54 -2.19 4.08 -10.04
N ALA A 55 -1.82 3.62 -11.22
CA ALA A 55 -0.86 2.53 -11.36
C ALA A 55 0.50 2.90 -10.75
N ASP A 56 0.97 4.13 -10.94
CA ASP A 56 2.20 4.63 -10.33
C ASP A 56 2.09 4.73 -8.81
N VAL A 57 0.98 5.24 -8.31
CA VAL A 57 0.71 5.26 -6.87
C VAL A 57 0.72 3.86 -6.27
N ILE A 58 0.04 2.90 -6.91
CA ILE A 58 -0.02 1.51 -6.43
C ILE A 58 1.40 0.90 -6.38
N ARG A 59 2.25 1.14 -7.39
CA ARG A 59 3.65 0.69 -7.38
C ARG A 59 4.44 1.24 -6.20
N HIS A 60 4.18 2.49 -5.82
CA HIS A 60 4.87 3.13 -4.69
C HIS A 60 4.31 2.75 -3.32
N LEU A 61 3.17 2.07 -3.28
CA LEU A 61 2.64 1.44 -2.08
C LEU A 61 3.28 0.05 -1.81
N GLU A 62 4.23 -0.38 -2.62
CA GLU A 62 5.03 -1.59 -2.36
C GLU A 62 5.68 -1.50 -0.96
N GLY A 63 5.52 -2.56 -0.17
CA GLY A 63 5.94 -2.59 1.23
C GLY A 63 4.86 -2.21 2.26
N TYR A 64 3.70 -1.72 1.81
CA TYR A 64 2.52 -1.49 2.66
C TYR A 64 1.39 -2.49 2.35
N ASP A 65 1.76 -3.61 1.81
CA ASP A 65 0.87 -4.63 1.27
C ASP A 65 -0.18 -5.10 2.28
N ASP A 66 0.21 -5.30 3.52
CA ASP A 66 -0.69 -5.74 4.60
C ASP A 66 -1.80 -4.74 4.91
N LYS A 67 -1.57 -3.46 4.61
CA LYS A 67 -2.54 -2.38 4.85
C LYS A 67 -3.54 -2.19 3.71
N ILE A 68 -3.25 -2.69 2.51
CA ILE A 68 -4.06 -2.45 1.31
C ILE A 68 -5.28 -3.39 1.30
N ARG A 69 -6.46 -2.81 1.09
CA ARG A 69 -7.71 -3.50 0.77
C ARG A 69 -8.25 -2.98 -0.55
N VAL A 70 -8.57 -3.88 -1.43
CA VAL A 70 -9.12 -3.56 -2.76
C VAL A 70 -10.63 -3.71 -2.72
N ILE A 71 -11.33 -2.71 -3.22
CA ILE A 71 -12.80 -2.66 -3.24
C ILE A 71 -13.25 -2.43 -4.67
N LEU A 72 -14.13 -3.29 -5.16
CA LEU A 72 -14.85 -3.10 -6.41
C LEU A 72 -16.26 -2.57 -6.06
N ASN A 73 -16.43 -1.25 -6.27
CA ASN A 73 -17.64 -0.51 -5.91
C ASN A 73 -18.63 -0.43 -7.09
N LYS A 74 -19.89 -0.19 -6.79
CA LYS A 74 -21.02 -0.11 -7.76
C LYS A 74 -21.27 -1.41 -8.51
N ALA A 75 -21.00 -2.53 -7.86
CA ALA A 75 -21.13 -3.85 -8.46
C ALA A 75 -22.60 -4.29 -8.63
N ASP A 76 -23.55 -3.61 -7.98
CA ASP A 76 -24.99 -3.86 -8.10
C ASP A 76 -25.55 -3.51 -9.47
N SER A 77 -24.80 -2.76 -10.29
CA SER A 77 -25.19 -2.43 -11.66
C SER A 77 -24.87 -3.53 -12.68
N LEU A 78 -24.13 -4.56 -12.28
CA LEU A 78 -23.61 -5.60 -13.16
C LEU A 78 -24.38 -6.91 -13.04
N GLU A 79 -24.42 -7.66 -14.13
CA GLU A 79 -24.85 -9.05 -14.13
C GLU A 79 -23.76 -9.98 -13.56
N PRO A 80 -24.11 -11.14 -12.98
CA PRO A 80 -23.14 -12.04 -12.35
C PRO A 80 -21.97 -12.46 -13.25
N HIS A 81 -22.23 -12.69 -14.53
CA HIS A 81 -21.19 -13.06 -15.48
C HIS A 81 -20.24 -11.90 -15.84
N GLU A 82 -20.75 -10.67 -15.82
CA GLU A 82 -19.94 -9.45 -16.03
C GLU A 82 -19.07 -9.19 -14.83
N LEU A 83 -19.63 -9.35 -13.60
CA LEU A 83 -18.87 -9.22 -12.37
C LEU A 83 -17.67 -10.16 -12.33
N LEU A 84 -17.84 -11.42 -12.74
CA LEU A 84 -16.73 -12.37 -12.82
C LEU A 84 -15.63 -11.93 -13.79
N LYS A 85 -16.01 -11.44 -14.96
CA LYS A 85 -15.05 -10.92 -15.95
C LYS A 85 -14.29 -9.71 -15.42
N ILE A 86 -15.00 -8.78 -14.81
CA ILE A 86 -14.46 -7.53 -14.27
C ILE A 86 -13.53 -7.83 -13.10
N ASN A 87 -13.94 -8.67 -12.16
CA ASN A 87 -13.12 -9.08 -11.03
C ASN A 87 -11.82 -9.77 -11.49
N SER A 88 -11.92 -10.64 -12.49
CA SER A 88 -10.75 -11.32 -13.08
C SER A 88 -9.81 -10.33 -13.76
N ALA A 89 -10.35 -9.38 -14.54
CA ALA A 89 -9.57 -8.35 -15.21
C ALA A 89 -8.87 -7.42 -14.21
N LEU A 90 -9.56 -7.00 -13.15
CA LEU A 90 -8.98 -6.17 -12.09
C LEU A 90 -7.87 -6.93 -11.35
N THR A 91 -8.11 -8.19 -10.99
CA THR A 91 -7.11 -9.05 -10.35
C THR A 91 -5.85 -9.16 -11.20
N TRP A 92 -6.01 -9.39 -12.51
CA TRP A 92 -4.90 -9.49 -13.45
C TRP A 92 -4.11 -8.18 -13.56
N ASN A 93 -4.81 -7.04 -13.68
CA ASN A 93 -4.19 -5.73 -13.78
C ASN A 93 -3.42 -5.38 -12.50
N LEU A 94 -4.00 -5.64 -11.34
CA LEU A 94 -3.34 -5.41 -10.05
C LEU A 94 -2.12 -6.30 -9.85
N ALA A 95 -2.19 -7.58 -10.23
CA ALA A 95 -1.05 -8.50 -10.15
C ALA A 95 0.14 -8.03 -11.01
N ARG A 96 -0.13 -7.44 -12.18
CA ARG A 96 0.91 -6.84 -13.04
C ARG A 96 1.56 -5.60 -12.43
N ILE A 97 0.80 -4.81 -11.68
CA ILE A 97 1.27 -3.56 -11.08
C ILE A 97 2.06 -3.83 -9.80
N LEU A 98 1.53 -4.68 -8.93
CA LEU A 98 2.07 -4.95 -7.60
C LEU A 98 3.24 -5.94 -7.58
N LYS A 99 3.55 -6.60 -8.70
CA LYS A 99 4.63 -7.60 -8.82
C LYS A 99 4.63 -8.68 -7.71
N GLY A 100 3.53 -8.79 -6.98
CA GLY A 100 3.38 -9.76 -5.88
C GLY A 100 2.98 -11.13 -6.40
N ALA A 101 3.48 -12.18 -5.73
CA ALA A 101 3.11 -13.57 -6.04
C ALA A 101 1.68 -13.91 -5.57
N GLU A 102 1.11 -13.13 -4.66
CA GLU A 102 -0.19 -13.38 -4.06
C GLU A 102 -1.26 -12.48 -4.67
N THR A 103 -2.35 -13.08 -5.11
CA THR A 103 -3.55 -12.36 -5.53
C THR A 103 -4.25 -11.79 -4.29
N ARG A 104 -4.50 -10.48 -4.29
CA ARG A 104 -5.20 -9.83 -3.18
C ARG A 104 -6.68 -10.09 -3.26
N ARG A 105 -7.29 -10.23 -2.08
CA ARG A 105 -8.75 -10.27 -1.97
C ARG A 105 -9.33 -8.94 -2.44
N ILE A 106 -10.32 -9.01 -3.31
CA ILE A 106 -11.12 -7.89 -3.76
C ILE A 106 -12.48 -7.99 -3.08
N TYR A 107 -12.82 -6.98 -2.29
CA TYR A 107 -14.16 -6.86 -1.71
C TYR A 107 -15.10 -6.31 -2.77
N VAL A 108 -16.19 -7.00 -2.98
CA VAL A 108 -17.19 -6.63 -3.98
C VAL A 108 -18.42 -6.06 -3.29
N GLY A 109 -18.87 -4.89 -3.71
CA GLY A 109 -20.04 -4.28 -3.11
C GLY A 109 -20.53 -3.04 -3.83
N SER A 110 -21.53 -2.39 -3.25
CA SER A 110 -22.04 -1.11 -3.69
C SER A 110 -22.17 -0.19 -2.48
N PHE A 111 -21.19 0.69 -2.32
CA PHE A 111 -21.03 1.59 -1.19
C PHE A 111 -21.53 2.98 -1.58
N TRP A 112 -22.83 3.19 -1.52
CA TRP A 112 -23.51 4.45 -1.79
C TRP A 112 -24.77 4.58 -0.92
N ASP A 113 -25.42 5.71 -0.93
CA ASP A 113 -26.57 6.06 -0.09
C ASP A 113 -27.92 5.60 -0.66
N GLN A 114 -27.94 5.01 -1.87
CA GLN A 114 -29.16 4.52 -2.50
C GLN A 114 -29.39 3.04 -2.21
N PRO A 115 -30.65 2.58 -2.19
CA PRO A 115 -30.95 1.16 -2.03
C PRO A 115 -30.31 0.35 -3.15
N LEU A 116 -29.72 -0.78 -2.79
CA LEU A 116 -29.15 -1.72 -3.74
C LEU A 116 -30.22 -2.18 -4.73
N ARG A 117 -29.85 -2.30 -5.98
CA ARG A 117 -30.72 -2.89 -7.00
C ARG A 117 -31.00 -4.34 -6.62
N PRO A 118 -32.27 -4.79 -6.67
CA PRO A 118 -32.59 -6.19 -6.41
C PRO A 118 -31.78 -7.08 -7.36
N SER A 119 -30.91 -7.90 -6.80
CA SER A 119 -30.01 -8.77 -7.53
C SER A 119 -29.93 -10.12 -6.85
N TYR A 120 -29.71 -11.17 -7.59
CA TYR A 120 -29.38 -12.50 -7.07
C TYR A 120 -28.07 -12.52 -6.25
N MET A 121 -27.29 -11.41 -6.27
CA MET A 121 -26.02 -11.27 -5.56
C MET A 121 -26.12 -10.51 -4.24
N MET A 122 -27.32 -10.24 -3.73
CA MET A 122 -27.52 -9.50 -2.47
C MET A 122 -26.76 -10.16 -1.31
N GLU A 123 -26.89 -11.47 -1.16
CA GLU A 123 -26.19 -12.23 -0.11
C GLU A 123 -24.65 -12.12 -0.23
N LEU A 124 -24.13 -12.10 -1.46
CA LEU A 124 -22.70 -11.85 -1.70
C LEU A 124 -22.30 -10.47 -1.21
N PHE A 125 -23.04 -9.43 -1.58
CA PHE A 125 -22.73 -8.05 -1.19
C PHE A 125 -22.81 -7.84 0.32
N GLU A 126 -23.80 -8.44 1.00
CA GLU A 126 -23.92 -8.40 2.45
C GLU A 126 -22.75 -9.11 3.13
N THR A 127 -22.35 -10.26 2.61
CA THR A 127 -21.21 -11.04 3.12
C THR A 127 -19.90 -10.26 2.96
N GLU A 128 -19.64 -9.71 1.78
CA GLU A 128 -18.42 -8.95 1.50
C GLU A 128 -18.38 -7.62 2.28
N THR A 129 -19.52 -6.95 2.41
CA THR A 129 -19.63 -5.73 3.24
C THR A 129 -19.36 -6.04 4.70
N THR A 130 -19.96 -7.12 5.22
CA THR A 130 -19.74 -7.58 6.60
C THR A 130 -18.26 -7.94 6.83
N ALA A 131 -17.64 -8.62 5.88
CA ALA A 131 -16.22 -8.97 5.95
C ALA A 131 -15.33 -7.71 5.98
N LEU A 132 -15.60 -6.72 5.14
CA LEU A 132 -14.87 -5.44 5.14
C LEU A 132 -15.06 -4.67 6.46
N LEU A 133 -16.28 -4.62 6.97
CA LEU A 133 -16.57 -3.96 8.25
C LEU A 133 -15.89 -4.68 9.43
N ASN A 134 -15.79 -5.99 9.41
CA ASN A 134 -15.05 -6.76 10.41
C ASN A 134 -13.55 -6.47 10.33
N ASP A 135 -12.98 -6.35 9.12
CA ASP A 135 -11.58 -5.91 8.95
C ASP A 135 -11.37 -4.52 9.56
N LEU A 136 -12.25 -3.57 9.28
CA LEU A 136 -12.20 -2.22 9.88
C LEU A 136 -12.34 -2.25 11.40
N ALA A 137 -13.26 -3.05 11.93
CA ALA A 137 -13.46 -3.20 13.37
C ALA A 137 -12.27 -3.87 14.08
N SER A 138 -11.49 -4.68 13.36
CA SER A 138 -10.29 -5.35 13.88
C SER A 138 -9.06 -4.44 13.95
N LEU A 139 -9.05 -3.32 13.22
CA LEU A 139 -7.89 -2.39 13.13
C LEU A 139 -7.33 -1.98 14.51
N PRO A 140 -8.13 -1.59 15.51
CA PRO A 140 -7.57 -1.17 16.78
C PRO A 140 -6.81 -2.28 17.51
N ARG A 141 -7.21 -3.55 17.34
CA ARG A 141 -6.50 -4.70 17.92
C ARG A 141 -5.22 -4.99 17.15
N ASN A 142 -5.29 -5.01 15.83
CA ASN A 142 -4.17 -5.32 14.95
C ASN A 142 -3.11 -4.21 14.97
N ASN A 143 -3.53 -2.96 15.16
CA ASN A 143 -2.65 -1.80 15.20
C ASN A 143 -1.58 -1.91 16.32
N THR A 144 -1.93 -2.43 17.49
CA THR A 144 -0.96 -2.62 18.58
C THR A 144 0.10 -3.65 18.18
N THR A 145 -0.30 -4.77 17.60
CA THR A 145 0.62 -5.80 17.12
C THR A 145 1.47 -5.31 15.95
N ASN A 146 0.88 -4.59 15.01
CA ASN A 146 1.59 -4.03 13.87
C ASN A 146 2.63 -2.98 14.32
N LYS A 147 2.28 -2.08 15.24
CA LYS A 147 3.23 -1.11 15.82
C LYS A 147 4.38 -1.79 16.55
N LEU A 148 4.10 -2.88 17.25
CA LEU A 148 5.15 -3.68 17.90
C LEU A 148 6.08 -4.32 16.86
N ASN A 149 5.52 -4.92 15.82
CA ASN A 149 6.30 -5.51 14.73
C ASN A 149 7.14 -4.46 14.00
N ASP A 150 6.58 -3.29 13.71
CA ASP A 150 7.31 -2.16 13.12
C ASP A 150 8.46 -1.70 14.02
N LEU A 151 8.24 -1.63 15.33
CA LEU A 151 9.29 -1.28 16.28
C LEU A 151 10.42 -2.32 16.27
N VAL A 152 10.06 -3.60 16.29
CA VAL A 152 11.04 -4.71 16.23
C VAL A 152 11.83 -4.65 14.92
N TYR A 153 11.15 -4.43 13.78
CA TYR A 153 11.79 -4.29 12.47
C TYR A 153 12.78 -3.12 12.45
N ARG A 154 12.36 -1.94 12.87
CA ARG A 154 13.22 -0.73 12.94
C ARG A 154 14.43 -0.96 13.86
N THR A 155 14.21 -1.59 15.01
CA THR A 155 15.30 -1.91 15.96
C THR A 155 16.31 -2.86 15.33
N ARG A 156 15.86 -3.88 14.60
CA ARG A 156 16.75 -4.80 13.87
C ARG A 156 17.55 -4.08 12.78
N MET A 157 16.91 -3.19 12.03
CA MET A 157 17.57 -2.39 10.99
C MET A 157 18.64 -1.47 11.57
N VAL A 158 18.34 -0.74 12.65
CA VAL A 158 19.31 0.12 13.35
C VAL A 158 20.47 -0.70 13.90
N ARG A 159 20.20 -1.85 14.49
CA ARG A 159 21.24 -2.76 14.98
C ARG A 159 22.14 -3.23 13.85
N CYS A 160 21.59 -3.62 12.71
CA CYS A 160 22.36 -4.04 11.54
C CYS A 160 23.24 -2.89 11.03
N GLN A 161 22.69 -1.68 10.89
CA GLN A 161 23.45 -0.49 10.49
C GLN A 161 24.56 -0.17 11.48
N ALA A 162 24.31 -0.27 12.78
CA ALA A 162 25.32 -0.02 13.80
C ALA A 162 26.48 -1.01 13.71
N LEU A 163 26.20 -2.30 13.50
CA LEU A 163 27.24 -3.32 13.33
C LEU A 163 28.08 -3.09 12.08
N VAL A 164 27.45 -2.73 10.95
CA VAL A 164 28.18 -2.40 9.71
C VAL A 164 29.09 -1.18 9.92
N LEU A 165 28.56 -0.14 10.57
CA LEU A 165 29.35 1.07 10.84
C LEU A 165 30.53 0.81 11.79
N ASP A 166 30.35 -0.07 12.79
CA ASP A 166 31.40 -0.44 13.73
C ASP A 166 32.52 -1.19 13.02
N GLU A 167 32.17 -2.16 12.16
CA GLU A 167 33.14 -2.88 11.35
C GLU A 167 33.91 -1.95 10.39
N LEU A 168 33.22 -1.05 9.68
CA LEU A 168 33.85 -0.07 8.81
C LEU A 168 34.82 0.87 9.58
N ARG A 169 34.44 1.27 10.81
CA ARG A 169 35.31 2.07 11.68
C ARG A 169 36.54 1.29 12.13
N SER A 170 36.36 0.01 12.44
CA SER A 170 37.44 -0.90 12.81
C SER A 170 38.45 -1.03 11.69
N GLU A 171 37.99 -1.32 10.47
CA GLU A 171 38.84 -1.44 9.28
C GLU A 171 39.56 -0.12 8.93
N THR A 172 38.85 1.00 9.01
CA THR A 172 39.42 2.33 8.78
C THR A 172 40.55 2.64 9.80
N ARG A 173 40.37 2.25 11.06
CA ARG A 173 41.43 2.40 12.09
C ARG A 173 42.65 1.53 11.77
N LYS A 174 42.47 0.26 11.37
CA LYS A 174 43.58 -0.64 10.99
C LYS A 174 44.37 -0.06 9.83
N VAL A 175 43.71 0.39 8.77
CA VAL A 175 44.37 1.03 7.60
C VAL A 175 45.13 2.30 8.00
N ARG A 176 44.55 3.13 8.88
CA ARG A 176 45.21 4.38 9.36
C ARG A 176 46.41 4.09 10.24
N MET A 177 46.36 3.05 11.07
CA MET A 177 47.49 2.62 11.89
C MET A 177 48.58 1.98 11.03
N GLY A 178 48.26 1.17 10.03
CA GLY A 178 49.23 0.60 9.08
C GLY A 178 49.94 1.66 8.27
N LYS A 179 49.24 2.68 7.77
CA LYS A 179 49.89 3.82 7.10
C LYS A 179 50.83 4.63 7.99
N ARG A 180 50.51 4.82 9.28
CA ARG A 180 51.37 5.47 10.24
C ARG A 180 52.63 4.66 10.54
N SER A 181 52.52 3.34 10.60
CA SER A 181 53.66 2.44 10.80
C SER A 181 54.64 2.47 9.61
N MET A 182 54.12 2.49 8.36
CA MET A 182 54.96 2.57 7.17
C MET A 182 55.72 3.92 7.09
N LEU A 183 55.05 5.03 7.37
CA LEU A 183 55.70 6.35 7.37
C LEU A 183 56.72 6.53 8.48
N ALA A 184 56.64 5.76 9.56
CA ALA A 184 57.62 5.75 10.64
C ALA A 184 58.85 4.86 10.34
N SER A 185 58.73 3.89 9.41
CA SER A 185 59.81 3.03 8.97
C SER A 185 60.64 3.60 7.84
N ASP A 186 60.09 4.54 7.05
CA ASP A 186 60.77 5.18 5.91
C ASP A 186 61.54 6.47 6.31
N GLY A 187 61.58 6.80 7.59
CA GLY A 187 62.22 7.98 8.15
C GLY A 187 63.47 7.71 9.01
N LEU A 188 64.15 6.56 8.79
CA LEU A 188 65.45 6.22 9.42
C LEU A 188 66.51 6.04 8.31
#